data_55ddbfcec317914c370ff92f9cedef36
#
_entry.id   55ddbfcec317914c370ff92f9cedef36
#
_cell.length_a   1.000
_cell.length_b   1.000
_cell.length_c   1.000
_cell.angle_alpha   90.00
_cell.angle_beta   90.00
_cell.angle_gamma   90.00
#
_symmetry.space_group_name_H-M   'P 1'
#
loop_
_entity.id
_entity.type
_entity.pdbx_description
1 polymer ?
#
loop_
_entity_poly.entity_id
_entity_poly.type
_entity_poly.pdbx_seq_one_letter_code
_entity_poly.pdbx_strand_id
1 'polypeptide(L)'
;MTNAEKLTLAKHACHIRMGVIEGTHSAKCGHPGGSLDIAEVLAYLCFVEMKVDPKDPKNPDRDRLVLSKGHAAPALYAALAERGFFPVEDLKTLRKIGSYLQGHPNMNSVPGVDMSTGSLGQGVSAACGMALGAKHAGKPINVYTILGDGEVEEGECWEAFMFASHYGLSNLCVMLDRNHLQIDGTTETVMNSAPLEEKLKAFNFNVLTINGHDFDAIESAIAAFRAENEKPTCIILDTLKGKGVSFMENSVDWHGKGPNDEEYAQAMQELNAAYAALEEEDK
;
A
#
# COMPACT_ATOMS: atom_id res chain seq x y z
N MET A 1 -12.08 -13.73 -9.61
CA MET A 1 -11.32 -13.38 -10.85
C MET A 1 -11.02 -14.59 -11.71
N THR A 2 -10.87 -14.42 -13.03
CA THR A 2 -10.33 -15.45 -13.93
C THR A 2 -8.81 -15.61 -13.75
N ASN A 3 -8.26 -16.75 -14.19
CA ASN A 3 -6.80 -16.94 -14.12
C ASN A 3 -6.03 -15.90 -14.96
N ALA A 4 -6.56 -15.49 -16.10
CA ALA A 4 -5.94 -14.46 -16.94
C ALA A 4 -5.91 -13.08 -16.26
N GLU A 5 -6.97 -12.70 -15.55
CA GLU A 5 -7.00 -11.46 -14.76
C GLU A 5 -5.98 -11.50 -13.63
N LYS A 6 -5.90 -12.63 -12.90
CA LYS A 6 -4.90 -12.82 -11.83
C LYS A 6 -3.48 -12.74 -12.37
N LEU A 7 -3.21 -13.37 -13.51
CA LEU A 7 -1.91 -13.34 -14.15
C LEU A 7 -1.51 -11.91 -14.57
N THR A 8 -2.46 -11.15 -15.11
CA THR A 8 -2.24 -9.73 -15.45
C THR A 8 -1.89 -8.91 -14.21
N LEU A 9 -2.61 -9.11 -13.10
CA LEU A 9 -2.32 -8.43 -11.83
C LEU A 9 -0.98 -8.84 -11.24
N ALA A 10 -0.61 -10.13 -11.33
CA ALA A 10 0.69 -10.61 -10.89
C ALA A 10 1.85 -9.96 -11.67
N LYS A 11 1.68 -9.74 -12.99
CA LYS A 11 2.63 -8.98 -13.81
C LYS A 11 2.74 -7.53 -13.34
N HIS A 12 1.63 -6.85 -13.06
CA HIS A 12 1.64 -5.49 -12.49
C HIS A 12 2.33 -5.46 -11.12
N ALA A 13 2.04 -6.41 -10.23
CA ALA A 13 2.71 -6.49 -8.93
C ALA A 13 4.23 -6.71 -9.07
N CYS A 14 4.65 -7.50 -10.07
CA CYS A 14 6.06 -7.69 -10.38
C CYS A 14 6.72 -6.40 -10.88
N HIS A 15 6.08 -5.64 -11.78
CA HIS A 15 6.55 -4.33 -12.24
C HIS A 15 6.63 -3.31 -11.09
N ILE A 16 5.66 -3.31 -10.17
CA ILE A 16 5.71 -2.47 -8.96
C ILE A 16 6.95 -2.80 -8.14
N ARG A 17 7.26 -4.08 -7.89
CA ARG A 17 8.47 -4.50 -7.18
C ARG A 17 9.75 -4.08 -7.89
N MET A 18 9.82 -4.25 -9.22
CA MET A 18 10.96 -3.76 -10.00
C MET A 18 11.15 -2.25 -9.84
N GLY A 19 10.06 -1.48 -9.89
CA GLY A 19 10.08 -0.04 -9.66
C GLY A 19 10.54 0.36 -8.26
N VAL A 20 10.16 -0.39 -7.23
CA VAL A 20 10.65 -0.20 -5.84
C VAL A 20 12.17 -0.38 -5.78
N ILE A 21 12.68 -1.46 -6.36
CA ILE A 21 14.12 -1.76 -6.37
C ILE A 21 14.89 -0.72 -7.17
N GLU A 22 14.39 -0.35 -8.37
CA GLU A 22 15.00 0.70 -9.20
C GLU A 22 15.10 2.04 -8.48
N GLY A 23 14.00 2.50 -7.88
CA GLY A 23 13.94 3.78 -7.19
C GLY A 23 14.86 3.82 -5.96
N THR A 24 14.79 2.80 -5.10
CA THR A 24 15.59 2.74 -3.87
C THR A 24 17.08 2.55 -4.14
N HIS A 25 17.45 1.78 -5.18
CA HIS A 25 18.82 1.67 -5.66
C HIS A 25 19.35 3.00 -6.19
N SER A 26 18.61 3.66 -7.09
CA SER A 26 19.01 4.95 -7.67
C SER A 26 19.18 6.06 -6.64
N ALA A 27 18.37 6.01 -5.57
CA ALA A 27 18.44 6.95 -4.45
C ALA A 27 19.56 6.60 -3.45
N LYS A 28 20.10 5.38 -3.48
CA LYS A 28 21.02 4.82 -2.48
C LYS A 28 20.43 4.82 -1.06
N CYS A 29 19.13 4.92 -0.95
CA CYS A 29 18.37 4.92 0.31
C CYS A 29 16.87 4.70 0.03
N GLY A 30 16.10 4.39 1.06
CA GLY A 30 14.65 4.21 0.96
C GLY A 30 14.19 3.00 1.76
N HIS A 31 12.92 2.63 1.57
CA HIS A 31 12.28 1.60 2.39
C HIS A 31 11.76 0.47 1.47
N PRO A 32 12.64 -0.39 0.93
CA PRO A 32 12.20 -1.45 0.03
C PRO A 32 11.36 -2.51 0.75
N GLY A 33 11.71 -2.92 1.96
CA GLY A 33 11.04 -4.01 2.67
C GLY A 33 9.52 -3.84 2.77
N GLY A 34 9.07 -2.74 3.41
CA GLY A 34 7.65 -2.41 3.55
C GLY A 34 7.00 -1.80 2.30
N SER A 35 7.73 -1.74 1.19
CA SER A 35 7.20 -1.39 -0.13
C SER A 35 6.91 -2.63 -0.97
N LEU A 36 7.77 -3.65 -0.90
CA LEU A 36 7.66 -4.88 -1.68
C LEU A 36 6.46 -5.74 -1.25
N ASP A 37 6.07 -5.66 0.03
CA ASP A 37 5.02 -6.49 0.63
C ASP A 37 3.60 -6.09 0.23
N ILE A 38 3.36 -4.86 -0.23
CA ILE A 38 2.03 -4.37 -0.62
C ILE A 38 1.81 -4.31 -2.14
N ALA A 39 2.67 -4.94 -2.94
CA ALA A 39 2.61 -4.85 -4.39
C ALA A 39 1.31 -5.42 -4.98
N GLU A 40 0.81 -6.56 -4.47
CA GLU A 40 -0.45 -7.17 -4.90
C GLU A 40 -1.65 -6.27 -4.59
N VAL A 41 -1.69 -5.72 -3.39
CA VAL A 41 -2.77 -4.83 -2.96
C VAL A 41 -2.79 -3.57 -3.81
N LEU A 42 -1.64 -2.96 -4.07
CA LEU A 42 -1.55 -1.77 -4.93
C LEU A 42 -1.92 -2.10 -6.38
N ALA A 43 -1.50 -3.25 -6.90
CA ALA A 43 -1.90 -3.70 -8.24
C ALA A 43 -3.43 -3.85 -8.31
N TYR A 44 -4.05 -4.54 -7.34
CA TYR A 44 -5.49 -4.70 -7.32
C TYR A 44 -6.23 -3.36 -7.22
N LEU A 45 -5.84 -2.50 -6.29
CA LEU A 45 -6.45 -1.18 -6.12
C LEU A 45 -6.34 -0.32 -7.38
N CYS A 46 -5.15 -0.22 -7.97
CA CYS A 46 -4.91 0.69 -9.11
C CYS A 46 -5.50 0.19 -10.43
N PHE A 47 -5.62 -1.13 -10.64
CA PHE A 47 -5.99 -1.69 -11.94
C PHE A 47 -7.40 -2.29 -11.98
N VAL A 48 -8.00 -2.61 -10.82
CA VAL A 48 -9.33 -3.24 -10.75
C VAL A 48 -10.32 -2.40 -9.95
N GLU A 49 -9.93 -1.96 -8.75
CA GLU A 49 -10.89 -1.45 -7.77
C GLU A 49 -11.19 0.03 -7.90
N MET A 50 -10.15 0.86 -7.88
CA MET A 50 -10.31 2.30 -7.75
C MET A 50 -10.74 2.98 -9.05
N LYS A 51 -11.71 3.86 -8.94
CA LYS A 51 -12.12 4.78 -10.01
C LYS A 51 -11.11 5.93 -10.12
N VAL A 52 -10.02 5.69 -10.85
CA VAL A 52 -8.95 6.67 -11.09
C VAL A 52 -8.60 6.72 -12.57
N ASP A 53 -8.35 7.93 -13.07
CA ASP A 53 -7.90 8.16 -14.45
C ASP A 53 -6.56 8.94 -14.43
N PRO A 54 -5.47 8.36 -14.95
CA PRO A 54 -4.19 9.06 -15.07
C PRO A 54 -4.25 10.36 -15.89
N LYS A 55 -5.22 10.46 -16.82
CA LYS A 55 -5.42 11.67 -17.65
C LYS A 55 -6.15 12.78 -16.89
N ASP A 56 -6.85 12.44 -15.80
CA ASP A 56 -7.52 13.41 -14.92
C ASP A 56 -7.21 13.12 -13.44
N PRO A 57 -5.94 13.27 -13.03
CA PRO A 57 -5.49 12.91 -11.68
C PRO A 57 -6.11 13.78 -10.57
N LYS A 58 -6.72 14.91 -10.94
CA LYS A 58 -7.36 15.84 -10.01
C LYS A 58 -8.88 15.75 -10.01
N ASN A 59 -9.47 14.77 -10.66
CA ASN A 59 -10.92 14.54 -10.68
C ASN A 59 -11.47 14.56 -9.24
N PRO A 60 -12.40 15.43 -8.88
CA PRO A 60 -12.92 15.52 -7.52
C PRO A 60 -13.78 14.30 -7.13
N ASP A 61 -14.26 13.54 -8.10
CA ASP A 61 -15.19 12.42 -7.90
C ASP A 61 -14.49 11.04 -7.97
N ARG A 62 -13.15 11.01 -8.08
CA ARG A 62 -12.37 9.78 -8.05
C ARG A 62 -12.26 9.22 -6.64
N ASP A 63 -12.03 7.92 -6.52
CA ASP A 63 -11.65 7.29 -5.25
C ASP A 63 -10.32 7.82 -4.74
N ARG A 64 -10.03 7.63 -3.44
CA ARG A 64 -8.84 8.14 -2.76
C ARG A 64 -8.02 7.00 -2.19
N LEU A 65 -6.70 7.11 -2.33
CA LEU A 65 -5.74 6.21 -1.68
C LEU A 65 -4.76 7.02 -0.81
N VAL A 66 -4.80 6.78 0.49
CA VAL A 66 -3.86 7.36 1.44
C VAL A 66 -2.88 6.27 1.90
N LEU A 67 -1.64 6.36 1.46
CA LEU A 67 -0.58 5.50 1.99
C LEU A 67 -0.13 6.06 3.35
N SER A 68 -0.75 5.59 4.44
CA SER A 68 -0.48 6.09 5.80
C SER A 68 0.94 5.75 6.24
N LYS A 69 1.42 4.52 5.99
CA LYS A 69 2.84 4.16 6.12
C LYS A 69 3.67 4.82 5.01
N GLY A 70 3.80 6.16 5.09
CA GLY A 70 4.36 6.99 4.02
C GLY A 70 5.79 6.64 3.61
N HIS A 71 6.55 5.94 4.45
CA HIS A 71 7.86 5.44 4.11
C HIS A 71 7.83 4.40 2.97
N ALA A 72 6.70 3.70 2.75
CA ALA A 72 6.50 2.82 1.60
C ALA A 72 6.17 3.59 0.29
N ALA A 73 6.46 4.90 0.22
CA ALA A 73 6.33 5.71 -0.99
C ALA A 73 6.91 5.08 -2.26
N PRO A 74 8.04 4.33 -2.24
CA PRO A 74 8.53 3.66 -3.43
C PRO A 74 7.51 2.75 -4.11
N ALA A 75 6.69 2.01 -3.32
CA ALA A 75 5.63 1.17 -3.88
C ALA A 75 4.49 1.99 -4.49
N LEU A 76 4.04 3.04 -3.79
CA LEU A 76 3.00 3.93 -4.32
C LEU A 76 3.45 4.59 -5.63
N TYR A 77 4.68 5.09 -5.68
CA TYR A 77 5.21 5.70 -6.90
C TYR A 77 5.33 4.69 -8.04
N ALA A 78 5.82 3.49 -7.76
CA ALA A 78 5.90 2.43 -8.76
C ALA A 78 4.49 2.05 -9.30
N ALA A 79 3.50 1.92 -8.42
CA ALA A 79 2.12 1.63 -8.81
C ALA A 79 1.49 2.76 -9.64
N LEU A 80 1.71 4.02 -9.25
CA LEU A 80 1.22 5.18 -10.00
C LEU A 80 1.90 5.32 -11.36
N ALA A 81 3.22 5.10 -11.45
CA ALA A 81 3.95 5.09 -12.72
C ALA A 81 3.47 3.96 -13.62
N GLU A 82 3.34 2.74 -13.11
CA GLU A 82 2.82 1.58 -13.85
C GLU A 82 1.38 1.82 -14.35
N ARG A 83 0.57 2.53 -13.55
CA ARG A 83 -0.81 2.93 -13.93
C ARG A 83 -0.81 4.04 -15.00
N GLY A 84 0.31 4.75 -15.20
CA GLY A 84 0.48 5.78 -16.23
C GLY A 84 0.24 7.22 -15.74
N PHE A 85 0.33 7.49 -14.43
CA PHE A 85 0.23 8.86 -13.90
C PHE A 85 1.47 9.70 -14.24
N PHE A 86 2.62 9.07 -14.41
CA PHE A 86 3.88 9.68 -14.83
C PHE A 86 4.81 8.60 -15.41
N PRO A 87 5.89 8.98 -16.13
CA PRO A 87 6.80 8.01 -16.75
C PRO A 87 7.48 7.10 -15.71
N VAL A 88 7.61 5.81 -16.03
CA VAL A 88 8.28 4.82 -15.18
C VAL A 88 9.76 5.19 -14.96
N GLU A 89 10.38 5.80 -15.94
CA GLU A 89 11.78 6.25 -15.89
C GLU A 89 12.04 7.27 -14.77
N ASP A 90 11.02 8.03 -14.37
CA ASP A 90 11.15 9.03 -13.31
C ASP A 90 11.41 8.40 -11.93
N LEU A 91 11.10 7.10 -11.74
CA LEU A 91 11.42 6.36 -10.52
C LEU A 91 12.91 6.43 -10.18
N LYS A 92 13.80 6.54 -11.20
CA LYS A 92 15.24 6.74 -11.03
C LYS A 92 15.62 8.08 -10.41
N THR A 93 14.66 8.99 -10.28
CA THR A 93 14.88 10.31 -9.68
C THR A 93 14.47 10.38 -8.21
N LEU A 94 14.00 9.26 -7.62
CA LEU A 94 13.59 9.19 -6.23
C LEU A 94 14.60 9.87 -5.30
N ARG A 95 14.14 10.79 -4.44
CA ARG A 95 14.94 11.54 -3.45
C ARG A 95 16.08 12.39 -4.03
N LYS A 96 16.22 12.52 -5.34
CA LYS A 96 17.24 13.40 -5.93
C LYS A 96 16.79 14.86 -5.81
N ILE A 97 17.78 15.77 -5.70
CA ILE A 97 17.51 17.20 -5.66
C ILE A 97 16.80 17.61 -6.95
N GLY A 98 15.70 18.35 -6.82
CA GLY A 98 14.88 18.79 -7.95
C GLY A 98 13.85 17.77 -8.43
N SER A 99 13.88 16.53 -7.95
CA SER A 99 12.82 15.54 -8.25
C SER A 99 11.54 15.84 -7.50
N TYR A 100 10.40 15.60 -8.13
CA TYR A 100 9.09 15.62 -7.46
C TYR A 100 8.82 14.35 -6.65
N LEU A 101 9.56 13.25 -6.89
CA LEU A 101 9.45 11.98 -6.15
C LEU A 101 10.27 12.07 -4.86
N GLN A 102 9.62 12.61 -3.82
CA GLN A 102 10.20 12.78 -2.50
C GLN A 102 10.28 11.44 -1.74
N GLY A 103 11.02 11.42 -0.62
CA GLY A 103 11.16 10.22 0.22
C GLY A 103 9.86 9.73 0.87
N HIS A 104 8.87 10.60 0.97
CA HIS A 104 7.50 10.34 1.42
C HIS A 104 6.52 10.96 0.43
N PRO A 105 5.27 10.47 0.33
CA PRO A 105 4.29 11.00 -0.61
C PRO A 105 4.05 12.51 -0.44
N ASN A 106 3.99 13.24 -1.55
CA ASN A 106 3.67 14.66 -1.56
C ASN A 106 2.52 14.93 -2.55
N MET A 107 1.33 15.23 -2.03
CA MET A 107 0.12 15.46 -2.82
C MET A 107 0.19 16.70 -3.72
N ASN A 108 1.10 17.65 -3.42
CA ASN A 108 1.23 18.88 -4.18
C ASN A 108 2.11 18.72 -5.42
N SER A 109 2.97 17.68 -5.46
CA SER A 109 3.97 17.53 -6.52
C SER A 109 3.82 16.24 -7.32
N VAL A 110 3.26 15.16 -6.74
CA VAL A 110 3.17 13.86 -7.40
C VAL A 110 1.76 13.60 -7.92
N PRO A 111 1.56 13.46 -9.24
CA PRO A 111 0.26 13.12 -9.79
C PRO A 111 -0.27 11.79 -9.23
N GLY A 112 -1.54 11.77 -8.81
CA GLY A 112 -2.18 10.58 -8.26
C GLY A 112 -2.00 10.39 -6.74
N VAL A 113 -1.12 11.15 -6.08
CA VAL A 113 -0.99 11.13 -4.62
C VAL A 113 -2.09 11.97 -3.99
N ASP A 114 -2.87 11.37 -3.08
CA ASP A 114 -4.02 12.00 -2.44
C ASP A 114 -3.69 12.76 -1.16
N MET A 115 -2.66 12.32 -0.43
CA MET A 115 -2.24 12.91 0.84
C MET A 115 -0.74 12.85 1.02
N SER A 116 -0.16 13.94 1.50
CA SER A 116 1.22 13.93 1.98
C SER A 116 1.27 13.21 3.32
N THR A 117 2.08 12.15 3.41
CA THR A 117 2.20 11.30 4.59
C THR A 117 3.67 11.09 4.97
N GLY A 118 3.93 10.41 6.10
CA GLY A 118 5.28 10.13 6.58
C GLY A 118 5.39 10.21 8.09
N SER A 119 4.61 11.07 8.76
CA SER A 119 4.36 10.99 10.19
C SER A 119 3.34 9.89 10.42
N LEU A 120 3.76 8.80 11.04
CA LEU A 120 2.92 7.61 11.24
C LEU A 120 1.67 7.96 12.07
N GLY A 121 0.56 7.32 11.76
CA GLY A 121 -0.75 7.57 12.36
C GLY A 121 -1.55 8.73 11.73
N GLN A 122 -0.89 9.73 11.13
CA GLN A 122 -1.55 10.91 10.56
C GLN A 122 -2.36 10.59 9.28
N GLY A 123 -1.87 9.64 8.48
CA GLY A 123 -2.51 9.31 7.20
C GLY A 123 -3.91 8.76 7.36
N VAL A 124 -4.13 7.88 8.32
CA VAL A 124 -5.46 7.28 8.58
C VAL A 124 -6.46 8.33 9.06
N SER A 125 -6.02 9.31 9.88
CA SER A 125 -6.86 10.43 10.31
C SER A 125 -7.30 11.28 9.13
N ALA A 126 -6.38 11.59 8.19
CA ALA A 126 -6.72 12.29 6.96
C ALA A 126 -7.69 11.49 6.08
N ALA A 127 -7.51 10.17 5.97
CA ALA A 127 -8.41 9.27 5.24
C ALA A 127 -9.83 9.29 5.84
N CYS A 128 -9.96 9.28 7.17
CA CYS A 128 -11.24 9.45 7.86
C CYS A 128 -11.93 10.78 7.49
N GLY A 129 -11.15 11.87 7.46
CA GLY A 129 -11.66 13.18 7.04
C GLY A 129 -12.15 13.19 5.59
N MET A 130 -11.42 12.55 4.67
CA MET A 130 -11.83 12.40 3.26
C MET A 130 -13.11 11.58 3.13
N ALA A 131 -13.21 10.45 3.85
CA ALA A 131 -14.39 9.60 3.84
C ALA A 131 -15.64 10.31 4.38
N LEU A 132 -15.50 11.05 5.49
CA LEU A 132 -16.58 11.87 6.05
C LEU A 132 -16.99 12.98 5.08
N GLY A 133 -16.02 13.67 4.47
CA GLY A 133 -16.28 14.71 3.48
C GLY A 133 -17.05 14.19 2.27
N ALA A 134 -16.68 13.03 1.73
CA ALA A 134 -17.40 12.39 0.65
C ALA A 134 -18.84 12.02 1.05
N LYS A 135 -19.01 11.43 2.24
CA LYS A 135 -20.32 11.08 2.81
C LYS A 135 -21.22 12.30 2.96
N HIS A 136 -20.72 13.41 3.53
CA HIS A 136 -21.45 14.66 3.66
C HIS A 136 -21.82 15.31 2.32
N ALA A 137 -20.95 15.19 1.33
CA ALA A 137 -21.21 15.70 -0.01
C ALA A 137 -22.14 14.80 -0.84
N GLY A 138 -22.56 13.64 -0.31
CA GLY A 138 -23.38 12.66 -1.03
C GLY A 138 -22.68 12.07 -2.25
N LYS A 139 -21.33 12.03 -2.24
CA LYS A 139 -20.53 11.49 -3.35
C LYS A 139 -20.20 10.01 -3.12
N PRO A 140 -20.36 9.15 -4.15
CA PRO A 140 -20.06 7.72 -4.05
C PRO A 140 -18.54 7.47 -4.20
N ILE A 141 -17.74 8.07 -3.33
CA ILE A 141 -16.29 7.97 -3.29
C ILE A 141 -15.90 7.01 -2.18
N ASN A 142 -15.11 6.01 -2.51
CA ASN A 142 -14.44 5.17 -1.54
C ASN A 142 -13.05 5.72 -1.20
N VAL A 143 -12.67 5.56 0.05
CA VAL A 143 -11.35 5.95 0.56
C VAL A 143 -10.64 4.71 1.07
N TYR A 144 -9.47 4.43 0.54
CA TYR A 144 -8.58 3.35 0.92
C TYR A 144 -7.39 3.93 1.67
N THR A 145 -6.96 3.29 2.74
CA THR A 145 -5.73 3.69 3.44
C THR A 145 -4.93 2.45 3.82
N ILE A 146 -3.61 2.53 3.63
CA ILE A 146 -2.70 1.41 3.94
C ILE A 146 -1.81 1.83 5.11
N LEU A 147 -1.92 1.09 6.23
CA LEU A 147 -1.14 1.26 7.45
C LEU A 147 -0.15 0.10 7.60
N GLY A 148 0.89 0.31 8.39
CA GLY A 148 1.76 -0.76 8.89
C GLY A 148 1.31 -1.26 10.27
N ASP A 149 1.69 -2.50 10.61
CA ASP A 149 1.43 -3.09 11.94
C ASP A 149 2.21 -2.41 13.07
N GLY A 150 3.41 -1.89 12.79
CA GLY A 150 4.12 -1.01 13.73
C GLY A 150 3.52 0.41 13.79
N GLU A 151 2.87 0.87 12.72
CA GLU A 151 2.22 2.19 12.70
C GLU A 151 1.03 2.26 13.67
N VAL A 152 0.29 1.16 13.87
CA VAL A 152 -0.84 1.15 14.81
C VAL A 152 -0.44 1.19 16.28
N GLU A 153 0.85 1.28 16.59
CA GLU A 153 1.34 1.61 17.94
C GLU A 153 1.13 3.10 18.26
N GLU A 154 0.96 3.95 17.24
CA GLU A 154 0.61 5.35 17.41
C GLU A 154 -0.83 5.51 17.95
N GLY A 155 -0.99 6.29 19.01
CA GLY A 155 -2.30 6.54 19.65
C GLY A 155 -3.32 7.16 18.68
N GLU A 156 -2.85 8.00 17.75
CA GLU A 156 -3.69 8.65 16.75
C GLU A 156 -4.41 7.66 15.81
N CYS A 157 -3.83 6.48 15.55
CA CYS A 157 -4.54 5.43 14.81
C CYS A 157 -5.84 5.02 15.51
N TRP A 158 -5.78 4.83 16.84
CA TRP A 158 -6.94 4.41 17.63
C TRP A 158 -7.97 5.55 17.78
N GLU A 159 -7.53 6.79 17.86
CA GLU A 159 -8.42 7.96 17.81
C GLU A 159 -9.14 8.04 16.45
N ALA A 160 -8.43 7.81 15.35
CA ALA A 160 -9.01 7.76 14.01
C ALA A 160 -10.01 6.60 13.86
N PHE A 161 -9.71 5.42 14.42
CA PHE A 161 -10.62 4.27 14.39
C PHE A 161 -11.91 4.55 15.18
N MET A 162 -11.79 5.17 16.34
CA MET A 162 -12.96 5.60 17.14
C MET A 162 -13.82 6.58 16.36
N PHE A 163 -13.19 7.56 15.70
CA PHE A 163 -13.86 8.54 14.84
C PHE A 163 -14.56 7.86 13.65
N ALA A 164 -13.87 6.99 12.92
CA ALA A 164 -14.43 6.28 11.78
C ALA A 164 -15.68 5.48 12.13
N SER A 165 -15.62 4.78 13.26
CA SER A 165 -16.73 4.00 13.80
C SER A 165 -17.89 4.90 14.24
N HIS A 166 -17.61 6.00 14.98
CA HIS A 166 -18.65 6.93 15.45
C HIS A 166 -19.46 7.53 14.30
N TYR A 167 -18.80 7.88 13.19
CA TYR A 167 -19.47 8.46 12.03
C TYR A 167 -19.95 7.41 11.02
N GLY A 168 -19.79 6.12 11.30
CA GLY A 168 -20.20 5.02 10.42
C GLY A 168 -19.64 5.17 9.01
N LEU A 169 -18.30 5.33 8.89
CA LEU A 169 -17.65 5.58 7.61
C LEU A 169 -17.55 4.29 6.79
N SER A 170 -18.69 3.79 6.31
CA SER A 170 -18.76 2.56 5.50
C SER A 170 -18.06 2.68 4.14
N ASN A 171 -17.72 3.89 3.71
CA ASN A 171 -16.91 4.17 2.53
C ASN A 171 -15.40 4.26 2.82
N LEU A 172 -14.95 3.88 4.03
CA LEU A 172 -13.55 3.79 4.43
C LEU A 172 -13.10 2.34 4.53
N CYS A 173 -12.10 1.98 3.74
CA CYS A 173 -11.39 0.71 3.80
C CYS A 173 -9.98 0.93 4.37
N VAL A 174 -9.75 0.48 5.58
CA VAL A 174 -8.43 0.44 6.22
C VAL A 174 -7.78 -0.89 5.85
N MET A 175 -6.61 -0.86 5.24
CA MET A 175 -5.78 -2.01 4.94
C MET A 175 -4.57 -1.98 5.87
N LEU A 176 -4.48 -2.97 6.76
CA LEU A 176 -3.40 -3.06 7.74
C LEU A 176 -2.41 -4.11 7.27
N ASP A 177 -1.25 -3.65 6.79
CA ASP A 177 -0.13 -4.48 6.39
C ASP A 177 0.53 -5.08 7.62
N ARG A 178 0.24 -6.35 7.90
CA ARG A 178 0.79 -7.11 9.01
C ARG A 178 1.95 -7.96 8.49
N ASN A 179 3.12 -7.34 8.40
CA ASN A 179 4.35 -8.01 7.98
C ASN A 179 5.21 -8.49 9.15
N HIS A 180 4.74 -8.30 10.39
CA HIS A 180 5.34 -8.73 11.67
C HIS A 180 6.69 -8.09 12.01
N LEU A 181 7.19 -7.14 11.23
CA LEU A 181 8.50 -6.52 11.42
C LEU A 181 8.43 -5.00 11.42
N GLN A 182 9.11 -4.38 12.36
CA GLN A 182 9.40 -2.97 12.39
C GLN A 182 10.92 -2.72 12.41
N ILE A 183 11.38 -1.47 12.62
CA ILE A 183 12.80 -1.08 12.47
C ILE A 183 13.73 -1.94 13.34
N ASP A 184 13.37 -2.18 14.60
CA ASP A 184 14.26 -2.75 15.62
C ASP A 184 14.02 -4.25 15.88
N GLY A 185 13.09 -4.88 15.16
CA GLY A 185 12.77 -6.30 15.36
C GLY A 185 11.35 -6.67 14.98
N THR A 186 10.85 -7.75 15.58
CA THR A 186 9.46 -8.16 15.39
C THR A 186 8.52 -7.24 16.18
N THR A 187 7.32 -7.00 15.65
CA THR A 187 6.30 -6.22 16.37
C THR A 187 6.00 -6.82 17.74
N GLU A 188 6.05 -8.15 17.89
CA GLU A 188 5.84 -8.83 19.16
C GLU A 188 6.90 -8.47 20.22
N THR A 189 8.16 -8.30 19.81
CA THR A 189 9.28 -8.06 20.74
C THR A 189 9.54 -6.58 21.00
N VAL A 190 9.26 -5.71 20.02
CA VAL A 190 9.48 -4.26 20.16
C VAL A 190 8.32 -3.60 20.89
N MET A 191 7.11 -3.75 20.36
CA MET A 191 5.86 -3.28 20.99
C MET A 191 4.68 -4.09 20.45
N ASN A 192 4.16 -4.98 21.27
CA ASN A 192 3.11 -5.90 20.85
C ASN A 192 1.74 -5.22 20.76
N SER A 193 1.27 -4.97 19.55
CA SER A 193 -0.06 -4.41 19.27
C SER A 193 -1.18 -5.45 19.22
N ALA A 194 -0.86 -6.76 19.28
CA ALA A 194 -1.88 -7.82 19.24
C ALA A 194 -2.77 -7.82 20.51
N PRO A 195 -3.98 -8.41 20.46
CA PRO A 195 -4.64 -8.96 19.28
C PRO A 195 -5.34 -7.86 18.46
N LEU A 196 -4.96 -7.71 17.19
CA LEU A 196 -5.47 -6.61 16.34
C LEU A 196 -6.92 -6.82 15.92
N GLU A 197 -7.30 -8.06 15.57
CA GLU A 197 -8.67 -8.39 15.14
C GLU A 197 -9.70 -8.05 16.21
N GLU A 198 -9.44 -8.46 17.46
CA GLU A 198 -10.35 -8.25 18.58
C GLU A 198 -10.45 -6.76 18.95
N LYS A 199 -9.31 -6.05 18.93
CA LYS A 199 -9.29 -4.60 19.17
C LYS A 199 -10.11 -3.86 18.12
N LEU A 200 -9.89 -4.13 16.83
CA LEU A 200 -10.64 -3.48 15.75
C LEU A 200 -12.13 -3.83 15.77
N LYS A 201 -12.49 -5.08 16.09
CA LYS A 201 -13.89 -5.45 16.34
C LYS A 201 -14.51 -4.71 17.51
N ALA A 202 -13.75 -4.49 18.59
CA ALA A 202 -14.20 -3.70 19.74
C ALA A 202 -14.38 -2.21 19.39
N PHE A 203 -13.64 -1.71 18.38
CA PHE A 203 -13.87 -0.40 17.78
C PHE A 203 -15.01 -0.40 16.74
N ASN A 204 -15.80 -1.49 16.66
CA ASN A 204 -16.95 -1.65 15.76
C ASN A 204 -16.62 -1.60 14.26
N PHE A 205 -15.44 -2.10 13.87
CA PHE A 205 -15.11 -2.31 12.47
C PHE A 205 -15.68 -3.65 11.96
N ASN A 206 -15.98 -3.72 10.66
CA ASN A 206 -16.01 -4.96 9.91
C ASN A 206 -14.56 -5.40 9.69
N VAL A 207 -14.16 -6.56 10.24
CA VAL A 207 -12.74 -6.98 10.25
C VAL A 207 -12.57 -8.29 9.48
N LEU A 208 -11.65 -8.28 8.54
CA LEU A 208 -11.28 -9.42 7.70
C LEU A 208 -9.77 -9.62 7.80
N THR A 209 -9.30 -10.86 7.95
CA THR A 209 -7.88 -11.22 7.90
C THR A 209 -7.65 -12.13 6.70
N ILE A 210 -6.71 -11.77 5.84
CA ILE A 210 -6.43 -12.47 4.59
C ILE A 210 -4.93 -12.59 4.34
N ASN A 211 -4.54 -13.52 3.47
CA ASN A 211 -3.22 -13.50 2.85
C ASN A 211 -3.15 -12.30 1.88
N GLY A 212 -2.30 -11.30 2.18
CA GLY A 212 -2.13 -10.08 1.38
C GLY A 212 -1.46 -10.30 0.02
N HIS A 213 -0.98 -11.52 -0.27
CA HIS A 213 -0.39 -11.90 -1.55
C HIS A 213 -1.31 -12.76 -2.44
N ASP A 214 -2.57 -12.99 -2.00
CA ASP A 214 -3.55 -13.79 -2.73
C ASP A 214 -4.63 -12.87 -3.34
N PHE A 215 -4.66 -12.79 -4.66
CA PHE A 215 -5.63 -11.94 -5.38
C PHE A 215 -7.09 -12.37 -5.20
N ASP A 216 -7.38 -13.66 -5.03
CA ASP A 216 -8.75 -14.13 -4.78
C ASP A 216 -9.21 -13.72 -3.36
N ALA A 217 -8.30 -13.76 -2.39
CA ALA A 217 -8.56 -13.29 -1.04
C ALA A 217 -8.74 -11.76 -1.00
N ILE A 218 -7.91 -10.99 -1.73
CA ILE A 218 -8.04 -9.54 -1.86
C ILE A 218 -9.39 -9.17 -2.51
N GLU A 219 -9.75 -9.81 -3.64
CA GLU A 219 -11.03 -9.57 -4.31
C GLU A 219 -12.22 -9.83 -3.37
N SER A 220 -12.19 -10.96 -2.65
CA SER A 220 -13.26 -11.35 -1.73
C SER A 220 -13.40 -10.36 -0.58
N ALA A 221 -12.28 -9.89 -0.02
CA ALA A 221 -12.28 -8.91 1.07
C ALA A 221 -12.78 -7.53 0.61
N ILE A 222 -12.39 -7.09 -0.58
CA ILE A 222 -12.89 -5.84 -1.19
C ILE A 222 -14.39 -5.96 -1.52
N ALA A 223 -14.85 -7.11 -2.00
CA ALA A 223 -16.27 -7.34 -2.21
C ALA A 223 -17.08 -7.27 -0.90
N ALA A 224 -16.53 -7.79 0.20
CA ALA A 224 -17.14 -7.68 1.53
C ALA A 224 -17.15 -6.21 2.02
N PHE A 225 -16.07 -5.43 1.78
CA PHE A 225 -16.06 -3.99 2.05
C PHE A 225 -17.17 -3.26 1.29
N ARG A 226 -17.33 -3.54 -0.01
CA ARG A 226 -18.38 -2.89 -0.83
C ARG A 226 -19.81 -3.25 -0.40
N ALA A 227 -19.99 -4.42 0.20
CA ALA A 227 -21.28 -4.86 0.70
C ALA A 227 -21.64 -4.28 2.08
N GLU A 228 -20.62 -3.78 2.82
CA GLU A 228 -20.81 -3.16 4.12
C GLU A 228 -21.34 -1.73 3.98
N ASN A 229 -22.44 -1.39 4.66
CA ASN A 229 -23.10 -0.09 4.52
C ASN A 229 -23.20 0.70 5.82
N GLU A 230 -22.78 0.13 6.93
CA GLU A 230 -22.95 0.73 8.27
C GLU A 230 -21.62 1.07 8.94
N LYS A 231 -20.58 0.24 8.72
CA LYS A 231 -19.32 0.28 9.47
C LYS A 231 -18.13 0.51 8.56
N PRO A 232 -17.06 1.13 9.07
CA PRO A 232 -15.77 1.08 8.39
C PRO A 232 -15.26 -0.37 8.33
N THR A 233 -14.53 -0.70 7.29
CA THR A 233 -13.92 -2.03 7.13
C THR A 233 -12.42 -1.95 7.37
N CYS A 234 -11.87 -2.91 8.12
CA CYS A 234 -10.44 -3.14 8.20
C CYS A 234 -10.09 -4.51 7.62
N ILE A 235 -9.23 -4.53 6.62
CA ILE A 235 -8.66 -5.74 6.03
C ILE A 235 -7.23 -5.86 6.56
N ILE A 236 -6.99 -6.84 7.43
CA ILE A 236 -5.66 -7.20 7.92
C ILE A 236 -5.03 -8.09 6.86
N LEU A 237 -3.94 -7.61 6.29
CA LEU A 237 -3.18 -8.28 5.25
C LEU A 237 -2.01 -9.00 5.89
N ASP A 238 -2.05 -10.32 6.01
CA ASP A 238 -0.87 -11.10 6.34
C ASP A 238 0.08 -11.09 5.16
N THR A 239 1.22 -10.44 5.33
CA THR A 239 2.22 -10.23 4.28
C THR A 239 3.61 -10.69 4.71
N LEU A 240 4.50 -10.78 3.75
CA LEU A 240 5.91 -11.06 3.95
C LEU A 240 6.72 -9.82 3.61
N LYS A 241 7.33 -9.18 4.61
CA LYS A 241 8.20 -8.02 4.39
C LYS A 241 9.32 -8.37 3.41
N GLY A 242 9.51 -7.53 2.38
CA GLY A 242 10.54 -7.77 1.36
C GLY A 242 10.15 -8.79 0.28
N LYS A 243 8.87 -9.15 0.16
CA LYS A 243 8.32 -10.16 -0.75
C LYS A 243 8.85 -10.07 -2.17
N GLY A 244 9.34 -11.20 -2.69
CA GLY A 244 9.80 -11.36 -4.08
C GLY A 244 11.29 -11.11 -4.30
N VAL A 245 12.04 -10.74 -3.23
CA VAL A 245 13.50 -10.63 -3.26
C VAL A 245 14.07 -11.45 -2.11
N SER A 246 14.70 -12.58 -2.43
CA SER A 246 15.02 -13.65 -1.48
C SER A 246 15.81 -13.18 -0.26
N PHE A 247 16.78 -12.30 -0.44
CA PHE A 247 17.62 -11.78 0.66
C PHE A 247 16.98 -10.61 1.43
N MET A 248 15.83 -10.09 0.97
CA MET A 248 15.05 -9.05 1.65
C MET A 248 13.88 -9.64 2.45
N GLU A 249 13.43 -10.85 2.09
CA GLU A 249 12.27 -11.47 2.73
C GLU A 249 12.52 -11.71 4.21
N ASN A 250 11.54 -11.29 5.03
CA ASN A 250 11.52 -11.44 6.48
C ASN A 250 12.79 -10.90 7.20
N SER A 251 13.35 -9.80 6.67
CA SER A 251 14.55 -9.16 7.21
C SER A 251 14.30 -7.72 7.61
N VAL A 252 14.64 -7.37 8.86
CA VAL A 252 14.55 -6.00 9.40
C VAL A 252 15.54 -5.06 8.74
N ASP A 253 16.68 -5.56 8.25
CA ASP A 253 17.75 -4.76 7.66
C ASP A 253 17.27 -3.96 6.44
N TRP A 254 16.25 -4.46 5.76
CA TRP A 254 15.66 -3.83 4.58
C TRP A 254 14.53 -2.86 4.88
N HIS A 255 14.31 -2.54 6.16
CA HIS A 255 13.32 -1.52 6.51
C HIS A 255 13.68 -0.16 5.92
N GLY A 256 14.93 0.29 6.06
CA GLY A 256 15.37 1.63 5.66
C GLY A 256 16.67 1.69 4.86
N LYS A 257 17.07 0.61 4.20
CA LYS A 257 18.31 0.50 3.43
C LYS A 257 18.00 0.35 1.93
N GLY A 258 18.61 1.19 1.07
CA GLY A 258 18.62 0.98 -0.38
C GLY A 258 19.64 -0.10 -0.78
N PRO A 259 19.37 -0.92 -1.81
CA PRO A 259 20.31 -1.93 -2.28
C PRO A 259 21.56 -1.30 -2.93
N ASN A 260 22.72 -1.92 -2.76
CA ASN A 260 23.92 -1.61 -3.53
C ASN A 260 23.84 -2.20 -4.94
N ASP A 261 24.90 -2.03 -5.76
CA ASP A 261 24.88 -2.44 -7.16
C ASP A 261 24.78 -3.97 -7.35
N GLU A 262 25.39 -4.76 -6.46
CA GLU A 262 25.34 -6.23 -6.47
C GLU A 262 23.95 -6.72 -5.98
N GLU A 263 23.46 -6.17 -4.88
CA GLU A 263 22.14 -6.43 -4.32
C GLU A 263 21.03 -6.05 -5.32
N TYR A 264 21.18 -4.93 -6.03
CA TYR A 264 20.30 -4.51 -7.11
C TYR A 264 20.28 -5.52 -8.26
N ALA A 265 21.45 -5.92 -8.74
CA ALA A 265 21.57 -6.87 -9.85
C ALA A 265 20.89 -8.20 -9.50
N GLN A 266 21.11 -8.73 -8.28
CA GLN A 266 20.46 -9.96 -7.80
C GLN A 266 18.95 -9.79 -7.70
N ALA A 267 18.46 -8.72 -7.05
CA ALA A 267 17.02 -8.47 -6.92
C ALA A 267 16.32 -8.38 -8.27
N MET A 268 16.91 -7.66 -9.23
CA MET A 268 16.36 -7.53 -10.58
C MET A 268 16.42 -8.85 -11.35
N GLN A 269 17.42 -9.67 -11.13
CA GLN A 269 17.48 -11.03 -11.71
C GLN A 269 16.34 -11.91 -11.21
N GLU A 270 16.08 -11.91 -9.89
CA GLU A 270 15.00 -12.68 -9.27
C GLU A 270 13.63 -12.22 -9.77
N LEU A 271 13.39 -10.90 -9.80
CA LEU A 271 12.12 -10.32 -10.27
C LEU A 271 11.90 -10.54 -11.77
N ASN A 272 12.93 -10.43 -12.61
CA ASN A 272 12.83 -10.74 -14.03
C ASN A 272 12.54 -12.23 -14.27
N ALA A 273 13.12 -13.13 -13.50
CA ALA A 273 12.83 -14.56 -13.58
C ALA A 273 11.37 -14.85 -13.18
N ALA A 274 10.87 -14.22 -12.11
CA ALA A 274 9.48 -14.34 -11.70
C ALA A 274 8.53 -13.81 -12.80
N TYR A 275 8.83 -12.65 -13.41
CA TYR A 275 8.06 -12.09 -14.50
C TYR A 275 8.02 -13.01 -15.73
N ALA A 276 9.18 -13.57 -16.11
CA ALA A 276 9.27 -14.50 -17.23
C ALA A 276 8.42 -15.76 -17.03
N ALA A 277 8.37 -16.28 -15.78
CA ALA A 277 7.50 -17.40 -15.44
C ALA A 277 6.02 -17.06 -15.65
N LEU A 278 5.59 -15.85 -15.24
CA LEU A 278 4.22 -15.37 -15.48
C LEU A 278 3.90 -15.20 -16.98
N GLU A 279 4.88 -14.85 -17.82
CA GLU A 279 4.70 -14.79 -19.28
C GLU A 279 4.57 -16.18 -19.92
N GLU A 280 5.21 -17.19 -19.35
CA GLU A 280 5.06 -18.56 -19.82
C GLU A 280 3.70 -19.16 -19.47
N GLU A 281 3.15 -18.83 -18.32
CA GLU A 281 1.79 -19.24 -17.91
C GLU A 281 0.68 -18.59 -18.75
N ASP A 282 0.95 -17.45 -19.39
CA ASP A 282 0.00 -16.68 -20.23
C ASP A 282 -0.08 -17.21 -21.67
N LYS A 283 0.76 -18.19 -22.05
CA LYS A 283 0.81 -18.79 -23.41
C LYS A 283 -0.08 -20.02 -23.53
#